data_d71b3c2022d79a5cc4833ed28dfafb4c
#
_entry.id   d71b3c2022d79a5cc4833ed28dfafb4c
#
_cell.length_a   1.000
_cell.length_b   1.000
_cell.length_c   1.000
_cell.angle_alpha   90.00
_cell.angle_beta   90.00
_cell.angle_gamma   90.00
#
_symmetry.space_group_name_H-M   'P 1'
#
loop_
_entity.id
_entity.type
_entity.pdbx_description
1 polymer ?
#
loop_
_entity_poly.entity_id
_entity_poly.type
_entity_poly.pdbx_seq_one_letter_code
_entity_poly.pdbx_strand_id
1 'polypeptide(L)'
;MILLIIRLLRKTLLSTLLLTMLASCSSNDVASSYLTARPFYQYAAKADAWLLQSQQPSGMLPYFFRPSLARAEVNNYPLAQLLAAERLAKLSKERTRVSAAAQAQRINIIKLWPYLSQNNNKDGTTQVALGDFALWLRVLLLQPDFAGAHEPINRQAISLRDSFNPETGFPEKLFPATTDSLFLQRYFTGHAALALLQHSAAMDDAASLSVANAALKWLATKYPASKKNLFHPTLAPWHTFAIAAQYQLNGASPHLDTLFAMSDKLVDLQSDPEFPGRFFSEKGPNFGSPNVVRDALSTLTLMASLDIATDLGDRKRQKQYRKAIWLALDNLRSLQYDHGVVTNFDQPMKAVGALRFRHNDERIRLDGVVFGAEVFERAAIMIQNGRL
;
A
#
# COMPACT_ATOMS: atom_id res chain seq x y z
N MET A 1 39.55 -41.46 -36.26
CA MET A 1 39.80 -40.05 -35.92
C MET A 1 38.75 -39.12 -36.51
N ILE A 2 38.42 -39.16 -37.78
CA ILE A 2 37.44 -38.27 -38.47
C ILE A 2 36.03 -38.37 -37.88
N LEU A 3 35.51 -39.57 -37.55
CA LEU A 3 34.18 -39.78 -36.97
C LEU A 3 34.05 -39.19 -35.52
N LEU A 4 35.12 -39.08 -34.77
CA LEU A 4 35.12 -38.53 -33.43
C LEU A 4 35.02 -36.98 -33.50
N ILE A 5 35.68 -36.35 -34.43
CA ILE A 5 35.65 -34.91 -34.69
C ILE A 5 34.26 -34.46 -35.16
N ILE A 6 33.59 -35.22 -36.01
CA ILE A 6 32.23 -34.94 -36.46
C ILE A 6 31.20 -35.04 -35.33
N ARG A 7 31.36 -35.96 -34.38
CA ARG A 7 30.51 -36.09 -33.20
C ARG A 7 30.72 -34.96 -32.17
N LEU A 8 31.95 -34.45 -32.03
CA LEU A 8 32.22 -33.28 -31.17
C LEU A 8 31.66 -31.99 -31.78
N LEU A 9 31.84 -31.78 -33.08
CA LEU A 9 31.29 -30.60 -33.77
C LEU A 9 29.75 -30.55 -33.76
N ARG A 10 29.07 -31.71 -33.91
CA ARG A 10 27.61 -31.76 -33.75
C ARG A 10 27.13 -31.42 -32.35
N LYS A 11 27.82 -31.87 -31.28
CA LYS A 11 27.46 -31.55 -29.88
C LYS A 11 27.68 -30.08 -29.58
N THR A 12 28.75 -29.46 -30.03
CA THR A 12 28.97 -28.02 -29.84
C THR A 12 28.02 -27.15 -30.63
N LEU A 13 27.67 -27.53 -31.89
CA LEU A 13 26.68 -26.78 -32.67
C LEU A 13 25.27 -26.85 -32.05
N LEU A 14 24.85 -28.04 -31.56
CA LEU A 14 23.55 -28.20 -30.88
C LEU A 14 23.47 -27.42 -29.59
N SER A 15 24.53 -27.38 -28.79
CA SER A 15 24.54 -26.63 -27.52
C SER A 15 24.55 -25.12 -27.73
N THR A 16 25.26 -24.62 -28.77
CA THR A 16 25.23 -23.19 -29.13
C THR A 16 23.88 -22.78 -29.71
N LEU A 17 23.23 -23.61 -30.52
CA LEU A 17 21.89 -23.35 -31.07
C LEU A 17 20.83 -23.33 -29.95
N LEU A 18 20.95 -24.23 -28.94
CA LEU A 18 20.05 -24.29 -27.80
C LEU A 18 20.21 -23.07 -26.87
N LEU A 19 21.46 -22.61 -26.65
CA LEU A 19 21.74 -21.40 -25.87
C LEU A 19 21.24 -20.13 -26.56
N THR A 20 21.36 -20.02 -27.90
CA THR A 20 20.84 -18.87 -28.64
C THR A 20 19.31 -18.86 -28.69
N MET A 21 18.65 -20.00 -28.79
CA MET A 21 17.18 -20.08 -28.70
C MET A 21 16.68 -19.73 -27.30
N LEU A 22 17.33 -20.17 -26.23
CA LEU A 22 16.96 -19.80 -24.86
C LEU A 22 17.19 -18.31 -24.57
N ALA A 23 18.26 -17.72 -25.08
CA ALA A 23 18.53 -16.31 -24.96
C ALA A 23 17.53 -15.42 -25.75
N SER A 24 17.09 -15.86 -26.93
CA SER A 24 16.11 -15.11 -27.73
C SER A 24 14.69 -15.18 -27.17
N CYS A 25 14.29 -16.31 -26.55
CA CYS A 25 13.00 -16.40 -25.85
C CYS A 25 12.95 -15.48 -24.63
N SER A 26 14.04 -15.42 -23.82
CA SER A 26 14.06 -14.59 -22.62
C SER A 26 14.03 -13.08 -22.92
N SER A 27 14.67 -12.64 -24.01
CA SER A 27 14.68 -11.21 -24.38
C SER A 27 13.33 -10.70 -24.92
N ASN A 28 12.60 -11.54 -25.64
CA ASN A 28 11.28 -11.18 -26.16
C ASN A 28 10.22 -11.15 -25.06
N ASP A 29 10.28 -12.05 -24.08
CA ASP A 29 9.36 -12.08 -22.94
C ASP A 29 9.57 -10.87 -22.01
N VAL A 30 10.81 -10.47 -21.77
CA VAL A 30 11.13 -9.27 -20.99
C VAL A 30 10.66 -8.00 -21.70
N ALA A 31 10.88 -7.88 -23.00
CA ALA A 31 10.41 -6.73 -23.78
C ALA A 31 8.87 -6.66 -23.81
N SER A 32 8.19 -7.79 -23.98
CA SER A 32 6.72 -7.88 -23.99
C SER A 32 6.14 -7.51 -22.63
N SER A 33 6.67 -8.03 -21.53
CA SER A 33 6.21 -7.70 -20.17
C SER A 33 6.44 -6.22 -19.82
N TYR A 34 7.55 -5.62 -20.26
CA TYR A 34 7.80 -4.19 -20.09
C TYR A 34 6.78 -3.32 -20.84
N LEU A 35 6.45 -3.68 -22.09
CA LEU A 35 5.45 -2.95 -22.87
C LEU A 35 4.06 -3.00 -22.21
N THR A 36 3.69 -4.13 -21.61
CA THR A 36 2.42 -4.30 -20.90
C THR A 36 2.42 -3.56 -19.53
N ALA A 37 3.57 -3.47 -18.86
CA ALA A 37 3.73 -2.77 -17.59
C ALA A 37 3.78 -1.23 -17.75
N ARG A 38 4.27 -0.73 -18.88
CA ARG A 38 4.50 0.71 -19.14
C ARG A 38 3.28 1.60 -18.86
N PRO A 39 2.05 1.28 -19.28
CA PRO A 39 0.89 2.11 -18.97
C PRO A 39 0.67 2.32 -17.47
N PHE A 40 0.89 1.28 -16.66
CA PHE A 40 0.70 1.36 -15.21
C PHE A 40 1.75 2.25 -14.56
N TYR A 41 3.00 2.21 -14.98
CA TYR A 41 4.01 3.20 -14.57
C TYR A 41 3.60 4.62 -14.92
N GLN A 42 2.98 4.83 -16.09
CA GLN A 42 2.49 6.16 -16.49
C GLN A 42 1.31 6.62 -15.61
N TYR A 43 0.38 5.73 -15.25
CA TYR A 43 -0.72 6.06 -14.33
C TYR A 43 -0.19 6.41 -12.93
N ALA A 44 0.76 5.64 -12.41
CA ALA A 44 1.42 5.94 -11.15
C ALA A 44 2.14 7.31 -11.20
N ALA A 45 2.93 7.55 -12.25
CA ALA A 45 3.66 8.82 -12.41
C ALA A 45 2.74 10.04 -12.50
N LYS A 46 1.57 9.92 -13.14
CA LYS A 46 0.56 11.00 -13.17
C LYS A 46 -0.02 11.28 -11.78
N ALA A 47 -0.33 10.25 -11.02
CA ALA A 47 -0.82 10.40 -9.64
C ALA A 47 0.24 11.02 -8.72
N ASP A 48 1.50 10.58 -8.83
CA ASP A 48 2.63 11.16 -8.10
C ASP A 48 2.87 12.63 -8.49
N ALA A 49 2.74 12.98 -9.77
CA ALA A 49 2.85 14.36 -10.23
C ALA A 49 1.76 15.24 -9.61
N TRP A 50 0.53 14.72 -9.49
CA TRP A 50 -0.55 15.43 -8.81
C TRP A 50 -0.22 15.69 -7.34
N LEU A 51 0.31 14.70 -6.60
CA LEU A 51 0.74 14.88 -5.21
C LEU A 51 1.79 15.99 -5.08
N LEU A 52 2.81 15.99 -5.96
CA LEU A 52 3.87 16.99 -5.94
C LEU A 52 3.37 18.41 -6.26
N GLN A 53 2.46 18.54 -7.23
CA GLN A 53 1.91 19.84 -7.65
C GLN A 53 0.90 20.38 -6.65
N SER A 54 0.20 19.53 -5.93
CA SER A 54 -0.84 19.93 -4.97
C SER A 54 -0.27 20.31 -3.60
N GLN A 55 1.02 20.06 -3.35
CA GLN A 55 1.66 20.38 -2.08
C GLN A 55 1.74 21.89 -1.88
N GLN A 56 1.24 22.35 -0.73
CA GLN A 56 1.28 23.76 -0.35
C GLN A 56 2.67 24.19 0.13
N PRO A 57 2.97 25.49 0.19
CA PRO A 57 4.24 25.97 0.77
C PRO A 57 4.49 25.51 2.22
N SER A 58 3.41 25.26 2.98
CA SER A 58 3.48 24.66 4.32
C SER A 58 3.94 23.19 4.33
N GLY A 59 4.00 22.52 3.17
CA GLY A 59 4.22 21.09 3.04
C GLY A 59 2.94 20.24 3.11
N MET A 60 1.80 20.83 3.50
CA MET A 60 0.53 20.14 3.57
C MET A 60 -0.05 19.88 2.18
N LEU A 61 -0.83 18.80 2.06
CA LEU A 61 -1.62 18.49 0.88
C LEU A 61 -3.12 18.70 1.15
N PRO A 62 -3.92 19.08 0.16
CA PRO A 62 -5.36 19.14 0.34
C PRO A 62 -5.91 17.74 0.62
N TYR A 63 -6.72 17.60 1.68
CA TYR A 63 -7.38 16.34 1.97
C TYR A 63 -8.46 16.02 0.95
N PHE A 64 -9.27 17.03 0.61
CA PHE A 64 -10.20 17.00 -0.51
C PHE A 64 -9.89 18.11 -1.51
N PHE A 65 -10.04 17.81 -2.80
CA PHE A 65 -10.08 18.77 -3.88
C PHE A 65 -11.33 18.54 -4.72
N ARG A 66 -12.07 19.62 -5.02
CA ARG A 66 -13.26 19.63 -5.90
C ARG A 66 -12.89 20.26 -7.23
N PRO A 67 -12.69 19.46 -8.30
CA PRO A 67 -12.22 19.99 -9.57
C PRO A 67 -13.15 21.00 -10.22
N SER A 68 -14.47 20.76 -10.21
CA SER A 68 -15.46 21.67 -10.81
C SER A 68 -15.50 23.06 -10.16
N LEU A 69 -15.11 23.16 -8.88
CA LEU A 69 -15.08 24.41 -8.13
C LEU A 69 -13.67 24.95 -7.94
N ALA A 70 -12.66 24.27 -8.45
CA ALA A 70 -11.24 24.55 -8.19
C ALA A 70 -10.91 24.75 -6.69
N ARG A 71 -11.69 24.11 -5.79
CA ARG A 71 -11.65 24.33 -4.33
C ARG A 71 -10.92 23.20 -3.62
N ALA A 72 -9.89 23.58 -2.86
CA ALA A 72 -9.17 22.71 -1.95
C ALA A 72 -9.74 22.80 -0.53
N GLU A 73 -9.95 21.66 0.12
CA GLU A 73 -10.26 21.58 1.55
C GLU A 73 -9.03 21.02 2.27
N VAL A 74 -8.35 21.90 3.00
CA VAL A 74 -7.18 21.53 3.81
C VAL A 74 -7.70 21.20 5.20
N ASN A 75 -8.07 19.94 5.41
CA ASN A 75 -8.35 19.43 6.73
C ASN A 75 -7.09 18.76 7.28
N ASN A 76 -6.80 19.04 8.53
CA ASN A 76 -5.72 18.39 9.25
C ASN A 76 -6.14 16.96 9.59
N TYR A 77 -6.07 16.05 8.59
CA TYR A 77 -6.30 14.61 8.76
C TYR A 77 -4.95 13.88 8.78
N PRO A 78 -4.38 13.64 9.99
CA PRO A 78 -2.98 13.22 10.13
C PRO A 78 -2.67 11.96 9.34
N LEU A 79 -3.52 10.94 9.41
CA LEU A 79 -3.31 9.67 8.72
C LEU A 79 -3.11 9.86 7.21
N ALA A 80 -3.94 10.69 6.56
CA ALA A 80 -3.83 10.92 5.11
C ALA A 80 -2.56 11.69 4.75
N GLN A 81 -2.16 12.68 5.57
CA GLN A 81 -0.92 13.42 5.38
C GLN A 81 0.31 12.51 5.53
N LEU A 82 0.30 11.64 6.51
CA LEU A 82 1.38 10.67 6.75
C LEU A 82 1.47 9.61 5.64
N LEU A 83 0.34 9.13 5.11
CA LEU A 83 0.32 8.24 3.94
C LEU A 83 0.94 8.92 2.71
N ALA A 84 0.62 10.19 2.50
CA ALA A 84 1.24 10.96 1.42
C ALA A 84 2.75 11.18 1.67
N ALA A 85 3.15 11.45 2.91
CA ALA A 85 4.55 11.57 3.29
C ALA A 85 5.32 10.26 3.06
N GLU A 86 4.73 9.11 3.42
CA GLU A 86 5.29 7.79 3.13
C GLU A 86 5.50 7.57 1.62
N ARG A 87 4.47 7.88 0.81
CA ARG A 87 4.58 7.77 -0.66
C ARG A 87 5.68 8.65 -1.21
N LEU A 88 5.72 9.92 -0.82
CA LEU A 88 6.74 10.86 -1.27
C LEU A 88 8.15 10.47 -0.82
N ALA A 89 8.30 9.89 0.38
CA ALA A 89 9.58 9.36 0.87
C ALA A 89 10.05 8.16 0.02
N LYS A 90 9.16 7.22 -0.31
CA LYS A 90 9.46 6.11 -1.24
C LYS A 90 9.95 6.63 -2.59
N LEU A 91 9.25 7.59 -3.18
CA LEU A 91 9.64 8.20 -4.46
C LEU A 91 11.04 8.84 -4.40
N SER A 92 11.41 9.47 -3.27
CA SER A 92 12.72 10.09 -3.13
C SER A 92 13.86 9.08 -3.06
N LYS A 93 13.60 7.91 -2.47
CA LYS A 93 14.58 6.83 -2.35
C LYS A 93 14.82 6.12 -3.69
N GLU A 94 13.79 5.92 -4.47
CA GLU A 94 13.83 5.09 -5.68
C GLU A 94 14.13 5.89 -6.96
N ARG A 95 13.83 7.19 -6.98
CA ARG A 95 13.98 8.06 -8.16
C ARG A 95 15.06 9.10 -7.95
N THR A 96 16.30 8.79 -8.34
CA THR A 96 17.46 9.69 -8.29
C THR A 96 17.29 11.01 -9.08
N ARG A 97 16.27 11.09 -9.95
CA ARG A 97 16.02 12.24 -10.84
C ARG A 97 15.02 13.25 -10.30
N VAL A 98 14.55 13.11 -9.07
CA VAL A 98 13.63 14.11 -8.50
C VAL A 98 14.42 15.35 -8.09
N SER A 99 13.95 16.53 -8.56
CA SER A 99 14.62 17.80 -8.32
C SER A 99 14.80 18.08 -6.82
N ALA A 100 15.86 18.82 -6.46
CA ALA A 100 16.13 19.24 -5.09
C ALA A 100 14.93 19.98 -4.44
N ALA A 101 14.15 20.72 -5.23
CA ALA A 101 12.93 21.37 -4.78
C ALA A 101 11.85 20.37 -4.32
N ALA A 102 11.67 19.25 -5.05
CA ALA A 102 10.74 18.19 -4.66
C ALA A 102 11.20 17.46 -3.38
N GLN A 103 12.50 17.33 -3.15
CA GLN A 103 13.04 16.79 -1.89
C GLN A 103 12.81 17.74 -0.71
N ALA A 104 13.03 19.04 -0.89
CA ALA A 104 12.77 20.04 0.15
C ALA A 104 11.31 20.08 0.57
N GLN A 105 10.38 19.99 -0.38
CA GLN A 105 8.94 19.93 -0.10
C GLN A 105 8.56 18.69 0.74
N ARG A 106 9.15 17.52 0.46
CA ARG A 106 8.89 16.28 1.20
C ARG A 106 9.39 16.34 2.65
N ILE A 107 10.56 16.92 2.85
CA ILE A 107 11.12 17.14 4.19
C ILE A 107 10.19 18.03 5.02
N ASN A 108 9.48 18.97 4.39
CA ASN A 108 8.53 19.84 5.10
C ASN A 108 7.35 19.05 5.70
N ILE A 109 6.84 18.00 5.04
CA ILE A 109 5.80 17.15 5.63
C ILE A 109 6.30 16.46 6.90
N ILE A 110 7.55 15.97 6.91
CA ILE A 110 8.15 15.35 8.11
C ILE A 110 8.29 16.37 9.23
N LYS A 111 8.67 17.61 8.93
CA LYS A 111 8.76 18.69 9.92
C LYS A 111 7.41 19.09 10.51
N LEU A 112 6.31 18.81 9.82
CA LEU A 112 4.95 19.12 10.29
C LEU A 112 4.40 18.08 11.27
N TRP A 113 5.08 16.96 11.49
CA TRP A 113 4.63 15.91 12.39
C TRP A 113 4.19 16.41 13.77
N PRO A 114 4.91 17.30 14.49
CA PRO A 114 4.48 17.81 15.78
C PRO A 114 3.11 18.50 15.75
N TYR A 115 2.73 19.09 14.62
CA TYR A 115 1.42 19.72 14.41
C TYR A 115 0.35 18.71 13.99
N LEU A 116 0.73 17.68 13.22
CA LEU A 116 -0.18 16.64 12.72
C LEU A 116 -0.63 15.69 13.84
N SER A 117 0.23 15.45 14.82
CA SER A 117 -0.04 14.55 15.95
C SER A 117 -0.82 15.19 17.11
N GLN A 118 -1.00 16.52 17.09
CA GLN A 118 -1.73 17.23 18.13
C GLN A 118 -3.25 17.11 17.92
N ASN A 119 -3.84 16.04 18.42
CA ASN A 119 -5.27 16.01 18.71
C ASN A 119 -5.49 16.71 20.07
N ASN A 120 -5.77 18.00 20.05
CA ASN A 120 -6.11 18.75 21.26
C ASN A 120 -7.47 18.25 21.78
N ASN A 121 -7.43 17.47 22.84
CA ASN A 121 -8.63 17.20 23.63
C ASN A 121 -9.11 18.49 24.30
N LYS A 122 -10.40 18.55 24.63
CA LYS A 122 -11.01 19.71 25.33
C LYS A 122 -10.35 20.03 26.66
N ASP A 123 -9.62 19.09 27.25
CA ASP A 123 -8.87 19.20 28.53
C ASP A 123 -7.39 19.58 28.35
N GLY A 124 -6.96 19.87 27.11
CA GLY A 124 -5.57 20.24 26.82
C GLY A 124 -4.58 19.06 26.78
N THR A 125 -5.03 17.81 26.93
CA THR A 125 -4.18 16.64 26.77
C THR A 125 -3.95 16.34 25.30
N THR A 126 -2.72 16.03 24.93
CA THR A 126 -2.36 15.64 23.56
C THR A 126 -2.46 14.12 23.42
N GLN A 127 -3.53 13.63 22.83
CA GLN A 127 -3.64 12.22 22.45
C GLN A 127 -3.25 12.02 20.98
N VAL A 128 -2.58 10.91 20.70
CA VAL A 128 -2.19 10.53 19.36
C VAL A 128 -2.85 9.20 19.00
N ALA A 129 -3.51 9.12 17.85
CA ALA A 129 -4.01 7.84 17.36
C ALA A 129 -2.86 6.87 17.11
N LEU A 130 -3.01 5.62 17.54
CA LEU A 130 -2.00 4.58 17.35
C LEU A 130 -1.60 4.43 15.88
N GLY A 131 -2.58 4.53 14.96
CA GLY A 131 -2.32 4.45 13.53
C GLY A 131 -1.41 5.55 12.99
N ASP A 132 -1.63 6.79 13.44
CA ASP A 132 -0.80 7.94 13.08
C ASP A 132 0.62 7.75 13.62
N PHE A 133 0.74 7.30 14.86
CA PHE A 133 2.02 7.05 15.52
C PHE A 133 2.81 5.95 14.83
N ALA A 134 2.16 4.84 14.46
CA ALA A 134 2.77 3.73 13.73
C ALA A 134 3.20 4.15 12.31
N LEU A 135 2.35 4.90 11.61
CA LEU A 135 2.65 5.34 10.25
C LEU A 135 3.80 6.36 10.23
N TRP A 136 3.90 7.19 11.27
CA TRP A 136 5.04 8.10 11.42
C TRP A 136 6.37 7.34 11.56
N LEU A 137 6.41 6.27 12.34
CA LEU A 137 7.60 5.41 12.41
C LEU A 137 7.99 4.88 11.02
N ARG A 138 7.02 4.47 10.20
CA ARG A 138 7.26 3.98 8.83
C ARG A 138 7.83 5.08 7.93
N VAL A 139 7.34 6.32 8.06
CA VAL A 139 7.89 7.47 7.32
C VAL A 139 9.35 7.73 7.70
N LEU A 140 9.68 7.70 9.00
CA LEU A 140 11.06 7.88 9.47
C LEU A 140 12.01 6.80 8.96
N LEU A 141 11.57 5.54 8.95
CA LEU A 141 12.36 4.40 8.44
C LEU A 141 12.71 4.52 6.95
N LEU A 142 11.92 5.25 6.17
CA LEU A 142 12.21 5.50 4.76
C LEU A 142 13.28 6.58 4.54
N GLN A 143 13.60 7.37 5.57
CA GLN A 143 14.58 8.45 5.50
C GLN A 143 15.56 8.40 6.71
N PRO A 144 16.30 7.31 6.88
CA PRO A 144 17.19 7.13 8.03
C PRO A 144 18.33 8.16 8.06
N ASP A 145 18.74 8.69 6.90
CA ASP A 145 19.81 9.70 6.77
C ASP A 145 19.34 11.13 7.09
N PHE A 146 18.06 11.31 7.41
CA PHE A 146 17.57 12.60 7.89
C PHE A 146 18.25 12.96 9.21
N ALA A 147 18.88 14.13 9.27
CA ALA A 147 19.68 14.55 10.44
C ALA A 147 18.86 14.41 11.74
N GLY A 148 19.32 13.54 12.63
CA GLY A 148 18.66 13.25 13.91
C GLY A 148 17.54 12.21 13.85
N ALA A 149 17.33 11.48 12.75
CA ALA A 149 16.23 10.50 12.62
C ALA A 149 16.41 9.25 13.50
N HIS A 150 17.64 8.81 13.78
CA HIS A 150 17.90 7.59 14.55
C HIS A 150 17.29 7.62 15.95
N GLU A 151 17.46 8.70 16.68
CA GLU A 151 16.92 8.84 18.03
C GLU A 151 15.39 8.87 18.02
N PRO A 152 14.70 9.68 17.20
CA PRO A 152 13.25 9.59 17.01
C PRO A 152 12.75 8.20 16.60
N ILE A 153 13.43 7.50 15.69
CA ILE A 153 13.07 6.14 15.26
C ILE A 153 13.06 5.19 16.45
N ASN A 154 14.15 5.14 17.21
CA ASN A 154 14.28 4.25 18.35
C ASN A 154 13.26 4.56 19.45
N ARG A 155 13.09 5.83 19.81
CA ARG A 155 12.12 6.27 20.84
C ARG A 155 10.70 5.91 20.43
N GLN A 156 10.36 6.10 19.16
CA GLN A 156 9.03 5.80 18.66
C GLN A 156 8.77 4.29 18.64
N ALA A 157 9.74 3.48 18.25
CA ALA A 157 9.64 2.03 18.27
C ALA A 157 9.49 1.50 19.72
N ILE A 158 10.27 2.04 20.68
CA ILE A 158 10.15 1.70 22.10
C ILE A 158 8.75 2.04 22.61
N SER A 159 8.28 3.27 22.39
CA SER A 159 6.94 3.69 22.84
C SER A 159 5.82 2.82 22.26
N LEU A 160 5.97 2.42 20.99
CA LEU A 160 5.01 1.54 20.34
C LEU A 160 5.04 0.13 20.95
N ARG A 161 6.22 -0.44 21.21
CA ARG A 161 6.35 -1.74 21.89
C ARG A 161 5.75 -1.73 23.28
N ASP A 162 6.08 -0.71 24.08
CA ASP A 162 5.67 -0.58 25.47
C ASP A 162 4.15 -0.37 25.60
N SER A 163 3.48 0.10 24.55
CA SER A 163 2.03 0.26 24.53
C SER A 163 1.25 -1.04 24.30
N PHE A 164 1.91 -2.13 23.91
CA PHE A 164 1.27 -3.41 23.67
C PHE A 164 1.04 -4.19 24.97
N ASN A 165 -0.21 -4.65 25.16
CA ASN A 165 -0.56 -5.56 26.24
C ASN A 165 -1.01 -6.91 25.66
N PRO A 166 -0.43 -8.06 26.04
CA PRO A 166 -0.79 -9.37 25.50
C PRO A 166 -2.25 -9.78 25.70
N GLU A 167 -2.93 -9.28 26.73
CA GLU A 167 -4.32 -9.62 27.02
C GLU A 167 -5.30 -8.71 26.30
N THR A 168 -5.03 -7.40 26.27
CA THR A 168 -5.94 -6.38 25.74
C THR A 168 -5.55 -5.89 24.35
N GLY A 169 -4.36 -6.20 23.85
CA GLY A 169 -3.82 -5.70 22.58
C GLY A 169 -3.23 -4.30 22.69
N PHE A 170 -3.04 -3.66 21.55
CA PHE A 170 -2.69 -2.24 21.49
C PHE A 170 -3.89 -1.38 21.91
N PRO A 171 -3.69 -0.20 22.52
CA PRO A 171 -4.75 0.79 22.69
C PRO A 171 -5.12 1.44 21.35
N GLU A 172 -6.26 2.14 21.29
CA GLU A 172 -6.65 2.95 20.12
C GLU A 172 -5.81 4.23 20.03
N LYS A 173 -5.55 4.84 21.20
CA LYS A 173 -4.82 6.10 21.32
C LYS A 173 -3.72 5.97 22.35
N LEU A 174 -2.70 6.79 22.19
CA LEU A 174 -1.53 6.90 23.08
C LEU A 174 -1.52 8.26 23.80
N PHE A 175 -0.88 8.29 24.98
CA PHE A 175 -0.56 9.51 25.73
C PHE A 175 -1.77 10.36 26.19
N PRO A 176 -2.64 9.86 27.12
CA PRO A 176 -2.64 8.55 27.75
C PRO A 176 -3.22 7.45 26.86
N ALA A 177 -2.88 6.20 27.20
CA ALA A 177 -3.39 5.03 26.47
C ALA A 177 -4.89 4.82 26.77
N THR A 178 -5.73 4.86 25.72
CA THR A 178 -7.18 4.63 25.81
C THR A 178 -7.70 3.81 24.64
N THR A 179 -8.85 3.17 24.82
CA THR A 179 -9.58 2.47 23.78
C THR A 179 -11.07 2.79 23.89
N ASP A 180 -11.54 3.68 23.03
CA ASP A 180 -12.95 4.07 22.95
C ASP A 180 -13.70 3.26 21.88
N SER A 181 -12.99 2.73 20.90
CA SER A 181 -13.53 1.98 19.77
C SER A 181 -12.74 0.70 19.50
N LEU A 182 -13.38 -0.46 19.73
CA LEU A 182 -12.79 -1.76 19.36
C LEU A 182 -12.52 -1.88 17.85
N PHE A 183 -13.29 -1.19 17.02
CA PHE A 183 -13.04 -1.17 15.59
C PHE A 183 -11.74 -0.45 15.26
N LEU A 184 -11.52 0.74 15.82
CA LEU A 184 -10.29 1.51 15.60
C LEU A 184 -9.09 0.83 16.26
N GLN A 185 -9.24 0.23 17.43
CA GLN A 185 -8.20 -0.58 18.04
C GLN A 185 -7.71 -1.68 17.07
N ARG A 186 -8.63 -2.47 16.50
CA ARG A 186 -8.31 -3.52 15.53
C ARG A 186 -7.66 -2.95 14.28
N TYR A 187 -8.19 -1.85 13.77
CA TYR A 187 -7.69 -1.17 12.58
C TYR A 187 -6.24 -0.73 12.79
N PHE A 188 -5.96 -0.03 13.88
CA PHE A 188 -4.64 0.49 14.17
C PHE A 188 -3.65 -0.57 14.65
N THR A 189 -4.09 -1.69 15.22
CA THR A 189 -3.20 -2.81 15.56
C THR A 189 -2.49 -3.35 14.31
N GLY A 190 -3.16 -3.43 13.16
CA GLY A 190 -2.52 -3.80 11.89
C GLY A 190 -1.43 -2.82 11.47
N HIS A 191 -1.65 -1.51 11.62
CA HIS A 191 -0.65 -0.48 11.37
C HIS A 191 0.57 -0.61 12.30
N ALA A 192 0.33 -0.81 13.60
CA ALA A 192 1.38 -0.94 14.61
C ALA A 192 2.24 -2.20 14.38
N ALA A 193 1.61 -3.34 14.12
CA ALA A 193 2.32 -4.58 13.81
C ALA A 193 3.20 -4.42 12.56
N LEU A 194 2.66 -3.83 11.48
CA LEU A 194 3.41 -3.57 10.25
C LEU A 194 4.61 -2.64 10.49
N ALA A 195 4.43 -1.56 11.25
CA ALA A 195 5.50 -0.62 11.56
C ALA A 195 6.63 -1.28 12.37
N LEU A 196 6.30 -2.12 13.37
CA LEU A 196 7.28 -2.84 14.17
C LEU A 196 8.01 -3.92 13.35
N LEU A 197 7.35 -4.61 12.41
CA LEU A 197 8.01 -5.55 11.48
C LEU A 197 9.00 -4.81 10.58
N GLN A 198 8.63 -3.66 10.03
CA GLN A 198 9.52 -2.84 9.21
C GLN A 198 10.68 -2.26 10.02
N HIS A 199 10.43 -1.86 11.28
CA HIS A 199 11.50 -1.43 12.18
C HIS A 199 12.47 -2.57 12.48
N SER A 200 11.96 -3.78 12.79
CA SER A 200 12.80 -4.95 13.01
C SER A 200 13.67 -5.26 11.79
N ALA A 201 13.12 -5.20 10.59
CA ALA A 201 13.87 -5.45 9.35
C ALA A 201 14.95 -4.39 9.08
N ALA A 202 14.68 -3.13 9.39
CA ALA A 202 15.60 -2.03 9.11
C ALA A 202 16.71 -1.88 10.15
N MET A 203 16.43 -2.22 11.43
CA MET A 203 17.31 -1.97 12.59
C MET A 203 17.80 -3.25 13.24
N ASP A 204 17.48 -4.43 12.71
CA ASP A 204 17.78 -5.75 13.29
C ASP A 204 17.29 -5.88 14.76
N ASP A 205 16.08 -5.33 15.03
CA ASP A 205 15.52 -5.26 16.38
C ASP A 205 14.59 -6.45 16.69
N ALA A 206 15.12 -7.44 17.40
CA ALA A 206 14.37 -8.62 17.81
C ALA A 206 13.20 -8.31 18.77
N ALA A 207 13.26 -7.23 19.55
CA ALA A 207 12.19 -6.83 20.46
C ALA A 207 10.97 -6.33 19.66
N SER A 208 11.16 -5.55 18.60
CA SER A 208 10.08 -5.15 17.71
C SER A 208 9.45 -6.34 16.99
N LEU A 209 10.25 -7.30 16.54
CA LEU A 209 9.75 -8.54 15.94
C LEU A 209 8.88 -9.33 16.93
N SER A 210 9.33 -9.46 18.17
CA SER A 210 8.60 -10.18 19.23
C SER A 210 7.23 -9.58 19.49
N VAL A 211 7.16 -8.25 19.67
CA VAL A 211 5.89 -7.55 19.93
C VAL A 211 4.96 -7.60 18.71
N ALA A 212 5.49 -7.42 17.51
CA ALA A 212 4.70 -7.54 16.28
C ALA A 212 4.07 -8.93 16.12
N ASN A 213 4.84 -10.01 16.40
CA ASN A 213 4.35 -11.37 16.38
C ASN A 213 3.26 -11.63 17.43
N ALA A 214 3.43 -11.08 18.64
CA ALA A 214 2.43 -11.15 19.71
C ALA A 214 1.14 -10.41 19.31
N ALA A 215 1.24 -9.26 18.68
CA ALA A 215 0.11 -8.48 18.19
C ALA A 215 -0.67 -9.22 17.10
N LEU A 216 0.02 -9.83 16.13
CA LEU A 216 -0.61 -10.64 15.09
C LEU A 216 -1.30 -11.88 15.68
N LYS A 217 -0.68 -12.55 16.66
CA LYS A 217 -1.30 -13.66 17.38
C LYS A 217 -2.55 -13.21 18.14
N TRP A 218 -2.50 -12.05 18.81
CA TRP A 218 -3.65 -11.45 19.48
C TRP A 218 -4.80 -11.18 18.50
N LEU A 219 -4.52 -10.54 17.35
CA LEU A 219 -5.52 -10.31 16.30
C LEU A 219 -6.15 -11.61 15.80
N ALA A 220 -5.34 -12.62 15.47
CA ALA A 220 -5.83 -13.90 14.96
C ALA A 220 -6.69 -14.66 15.98
N THR A 221 -6.36 -14.55 17.27
CA THR A 221 -7.07 -15.23 18.35
C THR A 221 -8.38 -14.53 18.70
N LYS A 222 -8.34 -13.21 18.86
CA LYS A 222 -9.53 -12.43 19.26
C LYS A 222 -10.50 -12.19 18.11
N TYR A 223 -9.98 -12.10 16.88
CA TYR A 223 -10.75 -11.74 15.68
C TYR A 223 -10.45 -12.69 14.50
N PRO A 224 -10.73 -13.99 14.65
CA PRO A 224 -10.43 -14.96 13.60
C PRO A 224 -11.21 -14.62 12.33
N ALA A 225 -10.50 -14.53 11.20
CA ALA A 225 -11.06 -14.18 9.90
C ALA A 225 -12.09 -15.20 9.39
N SER A 226 -12.08 -16.43 9.92
CA SER A 226 -13.08 -17.46 9.63
C SER A 226 -14.47 -17.09 10.08
N LYS A 227 -14.62 -16.30 11.16
CA LYS A 227 -15.93 -15.82 11.62
C LYS A 227 -16.46 -14.72 10.70
N LYS A 228 -17.60 -14.98 10.05
CA LYS A 228 -18.21 -14.10 9.04
C LYS A 228 -18.52 -12.69 9.57
N ASN A 229 -18.99 -12.60 10.81
CA ASN A 229 -19.38 -11.33 11.45
C ASN A 229 -18.19 -10.48 11.93
N LEU A 230 -16.96 -11.00 11.91
CA LEU A 230 -15.76 -10.28 12.31
C LEU A 230 -14.95 -9.73 11.13
N PHE A 231 -15.28 -10.15 9.90
CA PHE A 231 -14.67 -9.59 8.71
C PHE A 231 -15.17 -8.17 8.45
N HIS A 232 -14.23 -7.28 8.12
CA HIS A 232 -14.53 -5.95 7.62
C HIS A 232 -13.50 -5.55 6.56
N PRO A 233 -13.90 -5.11 5.36
CA PRO A 233 -12.98 -4.82 4.26
C PRO A 233 -11.98 -3.69 4.56
N THR A 234 -12.30 -2.78 5.48
CA THR A 234 -11.37 -1.73 5.92
C THR A 234 -10.24 -2.27 6.81
N LEU A 235 -10.49 -3.36 7.56
CA LEU A 235 -9.49 -3.97 8.45
C LEU A 235 -8.54 -4.90 7.68
N ALA A 236 -9.07 -5.60 6.67
CA ALA A 236 -8.35 -6.62 5.93
C ALA A 236 -6.98 -6.15 5.37
N PRO A 237 -6.84 -4.95 4.77
CA PRO A 237 -5.56 -4.52 4.21
C PRO A 237 -4.42 -4.50 5.22
N TRP A 238 -4.61 -3.83 6.34
CA TRP A 238 -3.53 -3.62 7.31
C TRP A 238 -3.11 -4.89 8.03
N HIS A 239 -4.07 -5.78 8.32
CA HIS A 239 -3.77 -7.10 8.86
C HIS A 239 -3.01 -7.95 7.83
N THR A 240 -3.45 -7.95 6.57
CA THR A 240 -2.79 -8.67 5.49
C THR A 240 -1.38 -8.16 5.23
N PHE A 241 -1.18 -6.84 5.20
CA PHE A 241 0.16 -6.26 5.01
C PHE A 241 1.12 -6.64 6.13
N ALA A 242 0.64 -6.65 7.38
CA ALA A 242 1.47 -7.05 8.51
C ALA A 242 1.82 -8.56 8.45
N ILE A 243 0.85 -9.43 8.12
CA ILE A 243 1.11 -10.87 7.94
C ILE A 243 2.03 -11.12 6.75
N ALA A 244 1.87 -10.40 5.64
CA ALA A 244 2.75 -10.49 4.48
C ALA A 244 4.18 -10.05 4.81
N ALA A 245 4.34 -8.95 5.56
CA ALA A 245 5.65 -8.51 6.03
C ALA A 245 6.31 -9.55 6.96
N GLN A 246 5.56 -10.18 7.87
CA GLN A 246 6.05 -11.27 8.69
C GLN A 246 6.53 -12.46 7.85
N TYR A 247 5.75 -12.83 6.81
CA TYR A 247 6.14 -13.89 5.88
C TYR A 247 7.43 -13.55 5.13
N GLN A 248 7.56 -12.33 4.64
CA GLN A 248 8.76 -11.87 3.93
C GLN A 248 10.01 -11.90 4.80
N LEU A 249 9.89 -11.55 6.09
CA LEU A 249 11.01 -11.57 7.04
C LEU A 249 11.47 -12.96 7.40
N ASN A 250 10.54 -13.91 7.59
CA ASN A 250 10.82 -15.20 8.20
C ASN A 250 10.74 -16.37 7.20
N GLY A 251 10.34 -16.14 5.95
CA GLY A 251 10.00 -17.19 4.97
C GLY A 251 8.73 -17.97 5.33
N ALA A 252 8.06 -17.62 6.44
CA ALA A 252 6.85 -18.28 6.93
C ALA A 252 6.03 -17.31 7.80
N SER A 253 4.73 -17.57 7.92
CA SER A 253 3.86 -16.93 8.92
C SER A 253 2.82 -17.95 9.41
N PRO A 254 2.58 -18.07 10.72
CA PRO A 254 1.53 -18.91 11.27
C PRO A 254 0.11 -18.36 11.01
N HIS A 255 0.01 -17.17 10.39
CA HIS A 255 -1.25 -16.46 10.16
C HIS A 255 -1.69 -16.44 8.68
N LEU A 256 -1.07 -17.26 7.80
CA LEU A 256 -1.41 -17.30 6.38
C LEU A 256 -2.88 -17.66 6.11
N ASP A 257 -3.46 -18.55 6.92
CA ASP A 257 -4.90 -18.87 6.82
C ASP A 257 -5.78 -17.64 7.06
N THR A 258 -5.37 -16.77 7.98
CA THR A 258 -6.08 -15.51 8.24
C THR A 258 -5.94 -14.55 7.06
N LEU A 259 -4.75 -14.41 6.50
CA LEU A 259 -4.47 -13.58 5.32
C LEU A 259 -5.34 -14.04 4.14
N PHE A 260 -5.32 -15.35 3.83
CA PHE A 260 -6.08 -15.88 2.72
C PHE A 260 -7.60 -15.81 2.96
N ALA A 261 -8.08 -16.08 4.17
CA ALA A 261 -9.50 -15.95 4.48
C ALA A 261 -10.02 -14.51 4.32
N MET A 262 -9.20 -13.50 4.65
CA MET A 262 -9.55 -12.09 4.40
C MET A 262 -9.57 -11.77 2.91
N SER A 263 -8.57 -12.24 2.17
CA SER A 263 -8.43 -11.97 0.74
C SER A 263 -9.50 -12.68 -0.10
N ASP A 264 -9.84 -13.92 0.23
CA ASP A 264 -10.92 -14.66 -0.42
C ASP A 264 -12.26 -13.92 -0.23
N LYS A 265 -12.53 -13.39 0.98
CA LYS A 265 -13.73 -12.57 1.23
C LYS A 265 -13.72 -11.22 0.49
N LEU A 266 -12.56 -10.61 0.26
CA LEU A 266 -12.47 -9.42 -0.59
C LEU A 266 -12.86 -9.74 -2.02
N VAL A 267 -12.40 -10.88 -2.57
CA VAL A 267 -12.82 -11.30 -3.92
C VAL A 267 -14.36 -11.51 -3.99
N ASP A 268 -14.96 -12.09 -2.97
CA ASP A 268 -16.40 -12.27 -2.90
C ASP A 268 -17.19 -10.94 -2.90
N LEU A 269 -16.55 -9.82 -2.49
CA LEU A 269 -17.13 -8.49 -2.57
C LEU A 269 -17.12 -7.88 -3.98
N GLN A 270 -16.36 -8.43 -4.93
CA GLN A 270 -16.35 -7.95 -6.33
C GLN A 270 -17.56 -8.50 -7.10
N SER A 271 -18.74 -8.10 -6.71
CA SER A 271 -20.02 -8.58 -7.29
C SER A 271 -20.87 -7.47 -7.91
N ASP A 272 -20.34 -6.26 -8.06
CA ASP A 272 -21.03 -5.14 -8.69
C ASP A 272 -21.13 -5.38 -10.22
N PRO A 273 -22.35 -5.54 -10.77
CA PRO A 273 -22.51 -5.82 -12.20
C PRO A 273 -22.22 -4.59 -13.09
N GLU A 274 -22.41 -3.38 -12.57
CA GLU A 274 -22.16 -2.13 -13.30
C GLU A 274 -20.67 -1.79 -13.33
N PHE A 275 -19.99 -2.06 -12.21
CA PHE A 275 -18.56 -1.79 -12.04
C PHE A 275 -17.84 -3.03 -11.48
N PRO A 276 -17.53 -4.04 -12.30
CA PRO A 276 -17.04 -5.35 -11.85
C PRO A 276 -15.75 -5.30 -11.03
N GLY A 277 -14.96 -4.23 -11.13
CA GLY A 277 -13.71 -4.06 -10.38
C GLY A 277 -13.86 -3.44 -9.00
N ARG A 278 -15.07 -3.03 -8.60
CA ARG A 278 -15.34 -2.44 -7.28
C ARG A 278 -15.51 -3.51 -6.22
N PHE A 279 -14.99 -3.25 -5.03
CA PHE A 279 -15.17 -4.13 -3.87
C PHE A 279 -16.44 -3.77 -3.11
N PHE A 280 -17.57 -4.11 -3.70
CA PHE A 280 -18.90 -3.85 -3.18
C PHE A 280 -19.83 -5.02 -3.47
N SER A 281 -20.61 -5.43 -2.48
CA SER A 281 -21.67 -6.42 -2.65
C SER A 281 -22.98 -5.89 -2.09
N GLU A 282 -24.01 -5.86 -2.90
CA GLU A 282 -25.37 -5.50 -2.48
C GLU A 282 -25.93 -6.49 -1.43
N LYS A 283 -25.49 -7.74 -1.49
CA LYS A 283 -25.89 -8.82 -0.57
C LYS A 283 -25.03 -8.90 0.69
N GLY A 284 -23.99 -8.09 0.77
CA GLY A 284 -23.05 -8.08 1.91
C GLY A 284 -23.52 -7.19 3.05
N PRO A 285 -22.86 -7.28 4.20
CA PRO A 285 -23.07 -6.31 5.28
C PRO A 285 -22.78 -4.91 4.76
N ASN A 286 -23.49 -3.91 5.28
CA ASN A 286 -23.33 -2.52 4.87
C ASN A 286 -21.98 -1.97 5.36
N PHE A 287 -20.96 -2.04 4.52
CA PHE A 287 -19.63 -1.47 4.77
C PHE A 287 -19.49 -0.03 4.27
N GLY A 288 -20.60 0.62 3.94
CA GLY A 288 -20.65 1.93 3.30
C GLY A 288 -20.41 1.88 1.79
N SER A 289 -20.62 3.02 1.13
CA SER A 289 -20.49 3.10 -0.32
C SER A 289 -19.08 2.81 -0.81
N PRO A 290 -18.92 2.08 -1.92
CA PRO A 290 -17.62 1.84 -2.53
C PRO A 290 -16.96 3.16 -2.93
N ASN A 291 -15.64 3.20 -2.84
CA ASN A 291 -14.85 4.38 -3.18
C ASN A 291 -13.42 3.98 -3.52
N VAL A 292 -12.70 4.88 -4.16
CA VAL A 292 -11.33 4.67 -4.64
C VAL A 292 -10.37 4.15 -3.56
N VAL A 293 -10.50 4.62 -2.32
CA VAL A 293 -9.61 4.21 -1.22
C VAL A 293 -9.80 2.73 -0.87
N ARG A 294 -11.06 2.30 -0.78
CA ARG A 294 -11.39 0.90 -0.53
C ARG A 294 -10.93 0.01 -1.68
N ASP A 295 -11.24 0.43 -2.92
CA ASP A 295 -10.88 -0.34 -4.10
C ASP A 295 -9.36 -0.48 -4.22
N ALA A 296 -8.60 0.60 -4.01
CA ALA A 296 -7.15 0.57 -4.06
C ALA A 296 -6.54 -0.29 -2.93
N LEU A 297 -6.97 -0.11 -1.67
CA LEU A 297 -6.48 -0.91 -0.55
C LEU A 297 -6.80 -2.40 -0.70
N SER A 298 -8.01 -2.75 -1.16
CA SER A 298 -8.38 -4.14 -1.43
C SER A 298 -7.54 -4.74 -2.55
N THR A 299 -7.24 -3.96 -3.59
CA THR A 299 -6.35 -4.38 -4.68
C THR A 299 -4.94 -4.66 -4.18
N LEU A 300 -4.35 -3.76 -3.38
CA LEU A 300 -3.03 -3.95 -2.75
C LEU A 300 -3.02 -5.19 -1.84
N THR A 301 -4.12 -5.45 -1.13
CA THR A 301 -4.29 -6.65 -0.31
C THR A 301 -4.22 -7.92 -1.16
N LEU A 302 -4.96 -7.96 -2.27
CA LEU A 302 -4.93 -9.10 -3.19
C LEU A 302 -3.56 -9.27 -3.86
N MET A 303 -2.87 -8.18 -4.19
CA MET A 303 -1.50 -8.22 -4.74
C MET A 303 -0.52 -8.84 -3.73
N ALA A 304 -0.57 -8.44 -2.46
CA ALA A 304 0.26 -9.04 -1.41
C ALA A 304 -0.04 -10.52 -1.22
N SER A 305 -1.32 -10.89 -1.27
CA SER A 305 -1.74 -12.29 -1.15
C SER A 305 -1.40 -13.14 -2.38
N LEU A 306 -1.42 -12.54 -3.58
CA LEU A 306 -1.00 -13.18 -4.82
C LEU A 306 0.50 -13.53 -4.80
N ASP A 307 1.34 -12.63 -4.28
CA ASP A 307 2.77 -12.90 -4.13
C ASP A 307 2.98 -14.16 -3.28
N ILE A 308 2.34 -14.23 -2.11
CA ILE A 308 2.45 -15.39 -1.20
C ILE A 308 1.84 -16.65 -1.83
N ALA A 309 0.66 -16.55 -2.46
CA ALA A 309 0.05 -17.68 -3.16
C ALA A 309 0.93 -18.22 -4.31
N THR A 310 1.70 -17.32 -4.93
CA THR A 310 2.67 -17.69 -5.98
C THR A 310 3.86 -18.43 -5.38
N ASP A 311 4.44 -17.91 -4.30
CA ASP A 311 5.57 -18.54 -3.62
C ASP A 311 5.20 -19.93 -3.06
N LEU A 312 3.95 -20.11 -2.61
CA LEU A 312 3.43 -21.38 -2.10
C LEU A 312 2.91 -22.34 -3.20
N GLY A 313 2.86 -21.92 -4.45
CA GLY A 313 2.33 -22.72 -5.56
C GLY A 313 0.81 -22.92 -5.54
N ASP A 314 0.04 -22.08 -4.83
CA ASP A 314 -1.44 -22.16 -4.78
C ASP A 314 -2.06 -21.64 -6.08
N ARG A 315 -2.12 -22.51 -7.08
CA ARG A 315 -2.64 -22.18 -8.42
C ARG A 315 -4.09 -21.70 -8.41
N LYS A 316 -4.92 -22.18 -7.47
CA LYS A 316 -6.33 -21.79 -7.37
C LYS A 316 -6.44 -20.30 -6.98
N ARG A 317 -5.76 -19.91 -5.90
CA ARG A 317 -5.75 -18.51 -5.45
C ARG A 317 -5.03 -17.59 -6.42
N GLN A 318 -3.94 -18.03 -7.04
CA GLN A 318 -3.26 -17.26 -8.09
C GLN A 318 -4.23 -16.88 -9.22
N LYS A 319 -4.98 -17.83 -9.77
CA LYS A 319 -5.97 -17.57 -10.83
C LYS A 319 -7.07 -16.62 -10.36
N GLN A 320 -7.59 -16.84 -9.17
CA GLN A 320 -8.69 -16.07 -8.58
C GLN A 320 -8.27 -14.62 -8.30
N TYR A 321 -7.10 -14.43 -7.65
CA TYR A 321 -6.61 -13.11 -7.29
C TYR A 321 -6.16 -12.32 -8.54
N ARG A 322 -5.48 -12.94 -9.51
CA ARG A 322 -5.15 -12.28 -10.78
C ARG A 322 -6.38 -11.72 -11.46
N LYS A 323 -7.44 -12.52 -11.59
CA LYS A 323 -8.69 -12.04 -12.20
C LYS A 323 -9.26 -10.83 -11.45
N ALA A 324 -9.34 -10.91 -10.11
CA ALA A 324 -9.86 -9.84 -9.28
C ALA A 324 -9.02 -8.56 -9.37
N ILE A 325 -7.69 -8.70 -9.39
CA ILE A 325 -6.76 -7.57 -9.55
C ILE A 325 -6.95 -6.88 -10.90
N TRP A 326 -7.03 -7.64 -12.00
CA TRP A 326 -7.23 -7.05 -13.33
C TRP A 326 -8.53 -6.25 -13.43
N LEU A 327 -9.64 -6.77 -12.91
CA LEU A 327 -10.91 -6.03 -12.84
C LEU A 327 -10.77 -4.74 -12.02
N ALA A 328 -10.08 -4.81 -10.87
CA ALA A 328 -9.85 -3.64 -10.03
C ALA A 328 -8.94 -2.60 -10.69
N LEU A 329 -7.92 -3.03 -11.44
CA LEU A 329 -7.05 -2.13 -12.20
C LEU A 329 -7.83 -1.37 -13.28
N ASP A 330 -8.75 -2.03 -14.00
CA ASP A 330 -9.62 -1.39 -14.98
C ASP A 330 -10.56 -0.36 -14.32
N ASN A 331 -11.15 -0.70 -13.17
CA ASN A 331 -11.97 0.24 -12.41
C ASN A 331 -11.14 1.46 -11.93
N LEU A 332 -9.97 1.25 -11.31
CA LEU A 332 -9.13 2.34 -10.82
C LEU A 332 -8.61 3.23 -11.95
N ARG A 333 -8.26 2.66 -13.10
CA ARG A 333 -7.88 3.41 -14.30
C ARG A 333 -9.01 4.33 -14.75
N SER A 334 -10.26 3.85 -14.75
CA SER A 334 -11.43 4.65 -15.16
C SER A 334 -11.75 5.79 -14.21
N LEU A 335 -11.25 5.72 -12.96
CA LEU A 335 -11.35 6.79 -11.98
C LEU A 335 -10.25 7.86 -12.12
N GLN A 336 -9.16 7.59 -12.85
CA GLN A 336 -8.09 8.57 -13.00
C GLN A 336 -8.48 9.66 -13.98
N TYR A 337 -8.28 10.91 -13.60
CA TYR A 337 -8.48 12.06 -14.47
C TYR A 337 -7.39 12.16 -15.53
N ASP A 338 -7.81 12.25 -16.78
CA ASP A 338 -6.97 12.59 -17.92
C ASP A 338 -7.38 13.93 -18.55
N HIS A 339 -6.61 14.38 -19.53
CA HIS A 339 -6.86 15.66 -20.20
C HIS A 339 -8.23 15.72 -20.89
N GLY A 340 -8.75 14.61 -21.41
CA GLY A 340 -10.04 14.56 -22.10
C GLY A 340 -11.22 14.74 -21.17
N VAL A 341 -11.13 14.20 -19.96
CA VAL A 341 -12.23 14.23 -18.96
C VAL A 341 -12.35 15.60 -18.27
N VAL A 342 -11.24 16.32 -18.12
CA VAL A 342 -11.19 17.57 -17.32
C VAL A 342 -11.43 18.85 -18.12
N THR A 343 -11.73 18.77 -19.42
CA THR A 343 -11.85 19.94 -20.31
C THR A 343 -12.87 20.98 -19.85
N ASN A 344 -13.89 20.56 -19.12
CA ASN A 344 -14.96 21.42 -18.62
C ASN A 344 -14.73 21.98 -17.21
N PHE A 345 -13.56 21.73 -16.62
CA PHE A 345 -13.22 22.27 -15.30
C PHE A 345 -12.57 23.64 -15.40
N ASP A 346 -12.82 24.53 -14.42
CA ASP A 346 -12.21 25.85 -14.37
C ASP A 346 -10.66 25.79 -14.35
N GLN A 347 -10.10 24.79 -13.68
CA GLN A 347 -8.66 24.60 -13.58
C GLN A 347 -8.31 23.12 -13.87
N PRO A 348 -8.43 22.70 -15.14
CA PRO A 348 -8.33 21.29 -15.52
C PRO A 348 -7.01 20.64 -15.10
N MET A 349 -5.90 21.37 -15.22
CA MET A 349 -4.56 20.85 -14.87
C MET A 349 -4.41 20.48 -13.39
N LYS A 350 -5.22 21.05 -12.50
CA LYS A 350 -5.21 20.71 -11.07
C LYS A 350 -5.88 19.38 -10.75
N ALA A 351 -6.57 18.75 -11.69
CA ALA A 351 -7.19 17.45 -11.50
C ALA A 351 -6.44 16.32 -12.22
N VAL A 352 -5.74 16.63 -13.32
CA VAL A 352 -5.06 15.64 -14.16
C VAL A 352 -4.11 14.78 -13.33
N GLY A 353 -4.26 13.47 -13.49
CA GLY A 353 -3.46 12.46 -12.79
C GLY A 353 -4.04 11.95 -11.47
N ALA A 354 -4.86 12.75 -10.79
CA ALA A 354 -5.57 12.32 -9.59
C ALA A 354 -6.68 11.31 -9.90
N LEU A 355 -7.15 10.62 -8.87
CA LEU A 355 -8.29 9.71 -8.97
C LEU A 355 -9.51 10.34 -8.31
N ARG A 356 -10.66 10.31 -9.02
CA ARG A 356 -11.93 10.73 -8.45
C ARG A 356 -12.37 9.77 -7.33
N PHE A 357 -13.10 10.29 -6.36
CA PHE A 357 -13.50 9.51 -5.20
C PHE A 357 -14.45 8.35 -5.56
N ARG A 358 -15.36 8.57 -6.55
CA ARG A 358 -16.28 7.56 -7.10
C ARG A 358 -16.64 7.93 -8.54
N HIS A 359 -17.26 7.01 -9.27
CA HIS A 359 -17.74 7.29 -10.63
C HIS A 359 -18.71 8.48 -10.69
N ASN A 360 -19.56 8.64 -9.68
CA ASN A 360 -20.54 9.73 -9.56
C ASN A 360 -20.15 10.79 -8.53
N ASP A 361 -18.89 10.84 -8.08
CA ASP A 361 -18.38 11.83 -7.13
C ASP A 361 -17.01 12.29 -7.60
N GLU A 362 -16.98 13.51 -8.18
CA GLU A 362 -15.79 14.11 -8.79
C GLU A 362 -14.68 14.47 -7.82
N ARG A 363 -14.97 14.50 -6.52
CA ARG A 363 -13.98 14.88 -5.51
C ARG A 363 -12.74 14.00 -5.62
N ILE A 364 -11.61 14.62 -5.38
CA ILE A 364 -10.32 13.94 -5.22
C ILE A 364 -10.03 13.88 -3.73
N ARG A 365 -9.72 12.69 -3.22
CA ARG A 365 -9.32 12.49 -1.83
C ARG A 365 -7.88 12.04 -1.76
N LEU A 366 -7.09 12.66 -0.91
CA LEU A 366 -5.63 12.50 -0.83
C LEU A 366 -5.19 11.04 -0.75
N ASP A 367 -5.75 10.28 0.20
CA ASP A 367 -5.43 8.86 0.38
C ASP A 367 -5.85 7.99 -0.82
N GLY A 368 -6.90 8.40 -1.55
CA GLY A 368 -7.30 7.76 -2.80
C GLY A 368 -6.23 7.88 -3.89
N VAL A 369 -5.60 9.05 -4.00
CA VAL A 369 -4.50 9.28 -4.96
C VAL A 369 -3.26 8.50 -4.54
N VAL A 370 -2.91 8.53 -3.25
CA VAL A 370 -1.75 7.81 -2.71
C VAL A 370 -1.86 6.30 -2.99
N PHE A 371 -2.96 5.68 -2.60
CA PHE A 371 -3.14 4.24 -2.81
C PHE A 371 -3.33 3.86 -4.28
N GLY A 372 -3.98 4.74 -5.07
CA GLY A 372 -4.08 4.54 -6.52
C GLY A 372 -2.71 4.52 -7.19
N ALA A 373 -1.83 5.46 -6.85
CA ALA A 373 -0.45 5.48 -7.33
C ALA A 373 0.31 4.19 -6.95
N GLU A 374 0.16 3.74 -5.70
CA GLU A 374 0.82 2.53 -5.21
C GLU A 374 0.31 1.26 -5.91
N VAL A 375 -1.01 1.17 -6.17
CA VAL A 375 -1.59 0.07 -6.96
C VAL A 375 -1.00 0.01 -8.36
N PHE A 376 -0.97 1.14 -9.07
CA PHE A 376 -0.47 1.16 -10.44
C PHE A 376 1.02 0.81 -10.52
N GLU A 377 1.85 1.36 -9.63
CA GLU A 377 3.27 1.03 -9.58
C GLU A 377 3.51 -0.44 -9.27
N ARG A 378 2.82 -0.99 -8.26
CA ARG A 378 2.93 -2.40 -7.91
C ARG A 378 2.44 -3.32 -9.02
N ALA A 379 1.35 -2.97 -9.71
CA ALA A 379 0.89 -3.69 -10.89
C ALA A 379 1.97 -3.77 -11.98
N ALA A 380 2.61 -2.65 -12.28
CA ALA A 380 3.70 -2.61 -13.26
C ALA A 380 4.85 -3.54 -12.86
N ILE A 381 5.28 -3.50 -11.60
CA ILE A 381 6.34 -4.37 -11.07
C ILE A 381 5.93 -5.84 -11.14
N MET A 382 4.70 -6.18 -10.76
CA MET A 382 4.21 -7.57 -10.80
C MET A 382 4.10 -8.11 -12.23
N ILE A 383 3.70 -7.28 -13.20
CA ILE A 383 3.67 -7.64 -14.62
C ILE A 383 5.09 -7.90 -15.13
N GLN A 384 6.06 -7.03 -14.81
CA GLN A 384 7.46 -7.23 -15.21
C GLN A 384 8.05 -8.53 -14.65
N ASN A 385 7.65 -8.90 -13.44
CA ASN A 385 8.12 -10.11 -12.77
C ASN A 385 7.31 -11.37 -13.13
N GLY A 386 6.36 -11.27 -14.07
CA GLY A 386 5.50 -12.40 -14.51
C GLY A 386 4.55 -12.91 -13.42
N ARG A 387 4.26 -12.11 -12.41
CA ARG A 387 3.36 -12.49 -11.31
C ARG A 387 1.89 -12.11 -11.57
N LEU A 388 1.66 -11.10 -12.44
CA LEU A 388 0.32 -10.60 -12.78
C LEU A 388 -0.04 -10.78 -14.29
#